data_e7695ca5da5ac94311ffc49cca91b8cb
#
_entry.id   e7695ca5da5ac94311ffc49cca91b8cb
#
_cell.length_a   1.000
_cell.length_b   1.000
_cell.length_c   1.000
_cell.angle_alpha   90.00
_cell.angle_beta   90.00
_cell.angle_gamma   90.00
#
_symmetry.space_group_name_H-M   'P 1'
#
loop_
_entity.id
_entity.type
_entity.pdbx_description
1 polymer ?
#
loop_
_entity_poly.entity_id
_entity_poly.type
_entity_poly.pdbx_seq_one_letter_code
_entity_poly.pdbx_strand_id
1 'polypeptide(L)'
;MTTQEKVLYIRKITMSPWSKIAEALKISNDDVDAAIKILLDKKQTSAEDMENRTTNSGIVYSYVHNNKVGVMITLACQTDFVSKNELFINLAKDICMHIVAAPLVSYISESNLNPQDVADAKSEFARGMEKKPQTIIDKIVAGKWQKRLEEMCLLNQKFVKDDTLTIQQLIANVSATVGEKIEIKKFIKMKVD
;
A
#
# COMPACT_ATOMS: atom_id res chain seq x y z
N MET A 1 19.59 27.08 -0.03
CA MET A 1 18.83 26.35 -1.05
C MET A 1 18.00 27.35 -1.86
N THR A 2 18.05 27.27 -3.17
CA THR A 2 17.14 28.01 -4.05
C THR A 2 15.72 27.47 -3.90
N THR A 3 14.71 28.26 -4.30
CA THR A 3 13.30 27.80 -4.25
C THR A 3 13.09 26.49 -5.03
N GLN A 4 13.77 26.33 -6.16
CA GLN A 4 13.69 25.11 -6.95
C GLN A 4 14.29 23.89 -6.22
N GLU A 5 15.43 24.04 -5.56
CA GLU A 5 16.07 22.98 -4.76
C GLU A 5 15.18 22.56 -3.58
N LYS A 6 14.56 23.53 -2.89
CA LYS A 6 13.60 23.26 -1.81
C LYS A 6 12.42 22.43 -2.32
N VAL A 7 11.85 22.82 -3.43
CA VAL A 7 10.69 22.12 -4.02
C VAL A 7 11.06 20.69 -4.43
N LEU A 8 12.21 20.48 -5.07
CA LEU A 8 12.69 19.14 -5.45
C LEU A 8 12.94 18.27 -4.22
N TYR A 9 13.53 18.83 -3.17
CA TYR A 9 13.77 18.12 -1.91
C TYR A 9 12.46 17.72 -1.22
N ILE A 10 11.52 18.65 -1.06
CA ILE A 10 10.20 18.38 -0.48
C ILE A 10 9.44 17.34 -1.30
N ARG A 11 9.49 17.44 -2.63
CA ARG A 11 8.84 16.48 -3.53
C ARG A 11 9.40 15.07 -3.37
N LYS A 12 10.71 14.93 -3.20
CA LYS A 12 11.34 13.63 -2.98
C LYS A 12 10.84 12.95 -1.70
N ILE A 13 10.55 13.73 -0.66
CA ILE A 13 10.10 13.23 0.65
C ILE A 13 8.58 13.01 0.65
N THR A 14 7.81 14.00 0.15
CA THR A 14 6.36 14.01 0.31
C THR A 14 5.61 13.48 -0.89
N MET A 15 6.26 13.31 -2.06
CA MET A 15 5.62 12.93 -3.34
C MET A 15 4.45 13.85 -3.73
N SER A 16 4.41 15.05 -3.18
CA SER A 16 3.31 16.00 -3.41
C SER A 16 3.46 16.74 -4.74
N PRO A 17 2.35 17.15 -5.39
CA PRO A 17 2.38 17.99 -6.58
C PRO A 17 3.03 19.35 -6.33
N TRP A 18 3.64 19.93 -7.36
CA TRP A 18 4.34 21.23 -7.29
C TRP A 18 3.48 22.35 -6.69
N SER A 19 2.21 22.44 -7.10
CA SER A 19 1.27 23.43 -6.60
C SER A 19 1.06 23.37 -5.08
N LYS A 20 0.91 22.14 -4.54
CA LYS A 20 0.75 21.93 -3.09
C LYS A 20 2.04 22.22 -2.31
N ILE A 21 3.21 21.92 -2.89
CA ILE A 21 4.50 22.23 -2.29
C ILE A 21 4.71 23.74 -2.23
N ALA A 22 4.41 24.46 -3.32
CA ALA A 22 4.51 25.92 -3.37
C ALA A 22 3.56 26.59 -2.35
N GLU A 23 2.33 26.06 -2.21
CA GLU A 23 1.39 26.53 -1.20
C GLU A 23 1.90 26.28 0.22
N ALA A 24 2.44 25.09 0.50
CA ALA A 24 2.99 24.74 1.81
C ALA A 24 4.21 25.60 2.16
N LEU A 25 5.13 25.85 1.23
CA LEU A 25 6.26 26.76 1.40
C LEU A 25 5.81 28.20 1.69
N LYS A 26 4.75 28.66 1.01
CA LYS A 26 4.19 29.99 1.27
C LYS A 26 3.59 30.09 2.68
N ILE A 27 2.88 29.05 3.14
CA ILE A 27 2.30 28.99 4.49
C ILE A 27 3.38 28.91 5.56
N SER A 28 4.46 28.19 5.30
CA SER A 28 5.58 27.99 6.22
C SER A 28 6.64 29.11 6.18
N ASN A 29 6.41 30.21 5.47
CA ASN A 29 7.38 31.28 5.26
C ASN A 29 8.73 30.74 4.74
N ASP A 30 8.69 29.87 3.76
CA ASP A 30 9.86 29.24 3.12
C ASP A 30 10.65 28.26 4.00
N ASP A 31 10.11 27.88 5.16
CA ASP A 31 10.66 26.83 6.02
C ASP A 31 10.34 25.45 5.43
N VAL A 32 11.39 24.71 5.10
CA VAL A 32 11.30 23.41 4.42
C VAL A 32 10.73 22.34 5.34
N ASP A 33 11.14 22.29 6.60
CA ASP A 33 10.70 21.27 7.55
C ASP A 33 9.23 21.49 7.95
N ALA A 34 8.86 22.75 8.17
CA ALA A 34 7.47 23.13 8.41
C ALA A 34 6.58 22.83 7.18
N ALA A 35 7.04 23.08 5.96
CA ALA A 35 6.32 22.74 4.75
C ALA A 35 6.11 21.22 4.58
N ILE A 36 7.15 20.42 4.87
CA ILE A 36 7.05 18.96 4.88
C ILE A 36 6.00 18.50 5.88
N LYS A 37 6.02 19.03 7.11
CA LYS A 37 5.07 18.69 8.16
C LYS A 37 3.63 19.03 7.73
N ILE A 38 3.37 20.23 7.21
CA ILE A 38 2.07 20.65 6.69
C ILE A 38 1.56 19.69 5.61
N LEU A 39 2.44 19.25 4.69
CA LEU A 39 2.07 18.35 3.61
C LEU A 39 1.77 16.93 4.11
N LEU A 40 2.52 16.44 5.10
CA LEU A 40 2.29 15.14 5.72
C LEU A 40 1.00 15.13 6.53
N ASP A 41 0.74 16.16 7.33
CA ASP A 41 -0.50 16.31 8.11
C ASP A 41 -1.73 16.40 7.19
N LYS A 42 -1.65 17.20 6.11
CA LYS A 42 -2.72 17.26 5.08
C LYS A 42 -2.94 15.92 4.36
N LYS A 43 -1.87 15.14 4.13
CA LYS A 43 -1.99 13.79 3.57
C LYS A 43 -2.67 12.82 4.53
N GLN A 44 -2.33 12.88 5.80
CA GLN A 44 -2.92 12.01 6.83
C GLN A 44 -4.42 12.30 6.98
N THR A 45 -4.83 13.57 7.09
CA THR A 45 -6.24 13.97 7.15
C THR A 45 -7.00 13.58 5.87
N SER A 46 -6.38 13.77 4.68
CA SER A 46 -7.02 13.38 3.43
C SER A 46 -7.08 11.87 3.23
N ALA A 47 -6.15 11.09 3.80
CA ALA A 47 -6.18 9.63 3.75
C ALA A 47 -7.29 9.07 4.66
N GLU A 48 -7.45 9.63 5.87
CA GLU A 48 -8.54 9.27 6.79
C GLU A 48 -9.92 9.61 6.19
N ASP A 49 -10.06 10.79 5.57
CA ASP A 49 -11.26 11.19 4.85
C ASP A 49 -11.52 10.29 3.62
N MET A 50 -10.47 9.85 2.92
CA MET A 50 -10.60 8.93 1.80
C MET A 50 -10.99 7.52 2.25
N GLU A 51 -10.49 7.05 3.38
CA GLU A 51 -10.75 5.69 3.89
C GLU A 51 -12.24 5.44 4.16
N ASN A 52 -12.97 6.48 4.53
CA ASN A 52 -14.42 6.43 4.78
C ASN A 52 -15.29 6.54 3.51
N ARG A 53 -14.70 6.81 2.34
CA ARG A 53 -15.46 6.94 1.09
C ARG A 53 -15.80 5.57 0.51
N THR A 54 -16.98 5.46 -0.09
CA THR A 54 -17.44 4.24 -0.76
C THR A 54 -16.89 4.16 -2.18
N THR A 55 -16.50 2.96 -2.60
CA THR A 55 -16.03 2.68 -3.95
C THR A 55 -17.08 1.89 -4.70
N ASN A 56 -17.84 2.56 -5.57
CA ASN A 56 -18.98 1.98 -6.30
C ASN A 56 -18.68 1.70 -7.78
N SER A 57 -17.49 2.07 -8.25
CA SER A 57 -17.01 1.85 -9.61
C SER A 57 -15.68 1.09 -9.58
N GLY A 58 -15.16 0.69 -10.74
CA GLY A 58 -13.89 0.00 -10.84
C GLY A 58 -13.78 -0.89 -12.06
N ILE A 59 -12.76 -1.73 -12.08
CA ILE A 59 -12.52 -2.70 -13.15
C ILE A 59 -12.21 -4.09 -12.59
N VAL A 60 -12.51 -5.10 -13.38
CA VAL A 60 -11.89 -6.42 -13.27
C VAL A 60 -10.75 -6.48 -14.26
N TYR A 61 -9.53 -6.65 -13.77
CA TYR A 61 -8.34 -6.76 -14.61
C TYR A 61 -7.75 -8.16 -14.49
N SER A 62 -7.30 -8.72 -15.62
CA SER A 62 -6.66 -10.04 -15.66
C SER A 62 -5.29 -9.96 -16.33
N TYR A 63 -4.35 -10.75 -15.82
CA TYR A 63 -3.02 -10.91 -16.38
C TYR A 63 -2.62 -12.39 -16.36
N VAL A 64 -2.14 -12.89 -17.50
CA VAL A 64 -1.64 -14.25 -17.62
C VAL A 64 -0.17 -14.20 -18.00
N HIS A 65 0.67 -14.87 -17.21
CA HIS A 65 2.11 -14.94 -17.41
C HIS A 65 2.49 -16.29 -17.99
N ASN A 66 3.12 -16.25 -19.15
CA ASN A 66 3.64 -17.45 -19.87
C ASN A 66 2.63 -18.62 -20.02
N ASN A 67 1.34 -18.32 -20.03
CA ASN A 67 0.25 -19.30 -20.03
C ASN A 67 0.28 -20.31 -18.86
N LYS A 68 1.02 -19.99 -17.78
CA LYS A 68 1.18 -20.87 -16.61
C LYS A 68 0.59 -20.30 -15.33
N VAL A 69 0.60 -19.00 -15.17
CA VAL A 69 0.05 -18.33 -13.97
C VAL A 69 -0.91 -17.23 -14.42
N GLY A 70 -2.15 -17.33 -13.99
CA GLY A 70 -3.17 -16.30 -14.22
C GLY A 70 -3.58 -15.62 -12.93
N VAL A 71 -3.75 -14.30 -12.99
CA VAL A 71 -4.27 -13.48 -11.89
C VAL A 71 -5.41 -12.63 -12.40
N MET A 72 -6.46 -12.53 -11.62
CA MET A 72 -7.58 -11.62 -11.83
C MET A 72 -7.80 -10.82 -10.56
N ILE A 73 -7.93 -9.49 -10.68
CA ILE A 73 -8.24 -8.60 -9.55
C ILE A 73 -9.50 -7.80 -9.82
N THR A 74 -10.21 -7.45 -8.76
CA THR A 74 -11.23 -6.40 -8.75
C THR A 74 -10.61 -5.19 -8.06
N LEU A 75 -10.30 -4.15 -8.83
CA LEU A 75 -9.82 -2.87 -8.35
C LEU A 75 -10.95 -1.86 -8.40
N ALA A 76 -11.28 -1.26 -7.27
CA ALA A 76 -12.42 -0.37 -7.12
C ALA A 76 -11.98 1.08 -6.88
N CYS A 77 -12.78 2.03 -7.37
CA CYS A 77 -12.67 3.47 -7.19
C CYS A 77 -14.05 4.10 -6.99
N GLN A 78 -14.12 5.42 -6.82
CA GLN A 78 -15.40 6.09 -6.56
C GLN A 78 -16.21 6.30 -7.83
N THR A 79 -15.56 6.69 -8.96
CA THR A 79 -16.24 7.04 -10.20
C THR A 79 -15.77 6.23 -11.40
N ASP A 80 -16.59 6.19 -12.43
CA ASP A 80 -16.26 5.55 -13.72
C ASP A 80 -15.23 6.35 -14.54
N PHE A 81 -15.05 7.63 -14.24
CA PHE A 81 -13.99 8.45 -14.84
C PHE A 81 -12.62 7.95 -14.44
N VAL A 82 -12.42 7.66 -13.15
CA VAL A 82 -11.15 7.12 -12.65
C VAL A 82 -10.96 5.68 -13.11
N SER A 83 -12.00 4.87 -13.18
CA SER A 83 -11.90 3.48 -13.65
C SER A 83 -11.41 3.35 -15.10
N LYS A 84 -11.62 4.39 -15.92
CA LYS A 84 -11.16 4.49 -17.33
C LYS A 84 -9.80 5.18 -17.47
N ASN A 85 -9.25 5.71 -16.39
CA ASN A 85 -7.98 6.44 -16.40
C ASN A 85 -6.80 5.48 -16.59
N GLU A 86 -5.84 5.85 -17.41
CA GLU A 86 -4.64 5.05 -17.70
C GLU A 86 -3.81 4.73 -16.44
N LEU A 87 -3.71 5.67 -15.49
CA LEU A 87 -3.00 5.44 -14.23
C LEU A 87 -3.65 4.33 -13.41
N PHE A 88 -4.99 4.29 -13.38
CA PHE A 88 -5.74 3.27 -12.67
C PHE A 88 -5.61 1.91 -13.33
N ILE A 89 -5.69 1.85 -14.67
CA ILE A 89 -5.52 0.61 -15.44
C ILE A 89 -4.10 0.06 -15.30
N ASN A 90 -3.09 0.95 -15.37
CA ASN A 90 -1.69 0.57 -15.16
C ASN A 90 -1.43 0.07 -13.73
N LEU A 91 -2.05 0.69 -12.73
CA LEU A 91 -1.99 0.19 -11.35
C LEU A 91 -2.54 -1.23 -11.24
N ALA A 92 -3.71 -1.50 -11.85
CA ALA A 92 -4.30 -2.84 -11.87
C ALA A 92 -3.37 -3.87 -12.53
N LYS A 93 -2.74 -3.51 -13.65
CA LYS A 93 -1.74 -4.33 -14.34
C LYS A 93 -0.54 -4.61 -13.44
N ASP A 94 0.00 -3.59 -12.79
CA ASP A 94 1.18 -3.69 -11.94
C ASP A 94 0.93 -4.57 -10.72
N ILE A 95 -0.24 -4.45 -10.09
CA ILE A 95 -0.67 -5.30 -8.99
C ILE A 95 -0.81 -6.76 -9.45
N CYS A 96 -1.42 -7.02 -10.61
CA CYS A 96 -1.52 -8.38 -11.15
C CYS A 96 -0.14 -9.00 -11.41
N MET A 97 0.78 -8.23 -12.00
CA MET A 97 2.16 -8.70 -12.25
C MET A 97 2.90 -9.00 -10.94
N HIS A 98 2.70 -8.16 -9.91
CA HIS A 98 3.25 -8.41 -8.59
C HIS A 98 2.71 -9.70 -7.96
N ILE A 99 1.38 -9.93 -8.00
CA ILE A 99 0.76 -11.15 -7.46
C ILE A 99 1.29 -12.40 -8.18
N VAL A 100 1.54 -12.32 -9.49
CA VAL A 100 2.18 -13.43 -10.24
C VAL A 100 3.55 -13.74 -9.67
N ALA A 101 4.37 -12.72 -9.41
CA ALA A 101 5.72 -12.87 -8.89
C ALA A 101 5.78 -13.28 -7.41
N ALA A 102 4.72 -13.03 -6.62
CA ALA A 102 4.64 -13.33 -5.20
C ALA A 102 3.98 -14.71 -4.95
N PRO A 103 4.77 -15.78 -4.67
CA PRO A 103 4.23 -17.14 -4.61
C PRO A 103 3.28 -17.37 -3.43
N LEU A 104 3.53 -16.72 -2.29
CA LEU A 104 2.85 -16.99 -1.02
C LEU A 104 1.67 -16.06 -0.75
N VAL A 105 1.44 -15.05 -1.60
CA VAL A 105 0.34 -14.09 -1.39
C VAL A 105 -1.01 -14.78 -1.47
N SER A 106 -1.82 -14.63 -0.41
CA SER A 106 -3.12 -15.29 -0.28
C SER A 106 -4.20 -14.35 0.24
N TYR A 107 -3.82 -13.25 0.88
CA TYR A 107 -4.72 -12.27 1.48
C TYR A 107 -4.42 -10.86 0.95
N ILE A 108 -5.41 -9.99 0.99
CA ILE A 108 -5.20 -8.58 0.61
C ILE A 108 -4.49 -7.86 1.77
N SER A 109 -5.00 -8.01 2.99
CA SER A 109 -4.48 -7.37 4.19
C SER A 109 -4.69 -8.24 5.42
N GLU A 110 -4.13 -7.84 6.57
CA GLU A 110 -4.31 -8.53 7.85
C GLU A 110 -5.78 -8.63 8.27
N SER A 111 -6.61 -7.64 7.93
CA SER A 111 -8.05 -7.66 8.23
C SER A 111 -8.83 -8.79 7.54
N ASN A 112 -8.26 -9.43 6.53
CA ASN A 112 -8.86 -10.58 5.85
C ASN A 112 -8.50 -11.92 6.50
N LEU A 113 -7.66 -11.91 7.55
CA LEU A 113 -7.28 -13.11 8.28
C LEU A 113 -8.33 -13.45 9.34
N ASN A 114 -8.50 -14.76 9.57
CA ASN A 114 -9.32 -15.20 10.70
C ASN A 114 -8.59 -14.86 12.01
N PRO A 115 -9.24 -14.18 12.97
CA PRO A 115 -8.62 -13.84 14.25
C PRO A 115 -8.08 -15.06 15.04
N GLN A 116 -8.73 -16.22 14.92
CA GLN A 116 -8.28 -17.45 15.56
C GLN A 116 -6.96 -17.93 14.97
N ASP A 117 -6.83 -17.95 13.63
CA ASP A 117 -5.60 -18.36 12.95
C ASP A 117 -4.43 -17.44 13.29
N VAL A 118 -4.71 -16.14 13.47
CA VAL A 118 -3.72 -15.15 13.93
C VAL A 118 -3.25 -15.44 15.34
N ALA A 119 -4.18 -15.73 16.27
CA ALA A 119 -3.86 -16.06 17.65
C ALA A 119 -3.05 -17.36 17.75
N ASP A 120 -3.43 -18.38 16.99
CA ASP A 120 -2.77 -19.68 16.96
C ASP A 120 -1.33 -19.55 16.40
N ALA A 121 -1.15 -18.80 15.32
CA ALA A 121 0.16 -18.54 14.75
C ALA A 121 1.09 -17.77 15.71
N LYS A 122 0.57 -16.73 16.39
CA LYS A 122 1.33 -15.97 17.39
C LYS A 122 1.71 -16.85 18.59
N SER A 123 0.82 -17.73 19.02
CA SER A 123 1.07 -18.71 20.10
C SER A 123 2.15 -19.70 19.68
N GLU A 124 2.11 -20.20 18.45
CA GLU A 124 3.15 -21.08 17.92
C GLU A 124 4.52 -20.38 17.86
N PHE A 125 4.58 -19.11 17.49
CA PHE A 125 5.82 -18.34 17.49
C PHE A 125 6.43 -18.14 18.87
N ALA A 126 5.62 -18.15 19.93
CA ALA A 126 6.07 -18.06 21.34
C ALA A 126 6.54 -19.39 21.91
N ARG A 127 6.18 -20.52 21.29
CA ARG A 127 6.49 -21.87 21.80
C ARG A 127 8.01 -22.08 21.97
N GLY A 128 8.39 -22.64 23.11
CA GLY A 128 9.80 -22.92 23.47
C GLY A 128 10.55 -21.70 24.01
N MET A 129 9.85 -20.60 24.33
CA MET A 129 10.47 -19.38 24.85
C MET A 129 10.09 -19.10 26.32
N GLU A 130 9.54 -20.08 27.05
CA GLU A 130 8.97 -19.91 28.41
C GLU A 130 10.01 -19.43 29.44
N LYS A 131 11.31 -19.59 29.14
CA LYS A 131 12.41 -19.11 30.00
C LYS A 131 12.82 -17.67 29.77
N LYS A 132 12.25 -16.98 28.74
CA LYS A 132 12.60 -15.61 28.42
C LYS A 132 11.63 -14.62 29.09
N PRO A 133 12.07 -13.39 29.40
CA PRO A 133 11.16 -12.33 29.83
C PRO A 133 10.05 -12.08 28.82
N GLN A 134 8.82 -11.85 29.28
CA GLN A 134 7.65 -11.64 28.42
C GLN A 134 7.86 -10.55 27.38
N THR A 135 8.50 -9.44 27.75
CA THR A 135 8.81 -8.32 26.84
C THR A 135 9.71 -8.72 25.66
N ILE A 136 10.58 -9.73 25.86
CA ILE A 136 11.42 -10.25 24.79
C ILE A 136 10.62 -11.21 23.89
N ILE A 137 9.77 -12.03 24.49
CA ILE A 137 8.87 -12.92 23.75
C ILE A 137 7.97 -12.09 22.83
N ASP A 138 7.33 -11.06 23.36
CA ASP A 138 6.41 -10.18 22.60
C ASP A 138 7.12 -9.53 21.40
N LYS A 139 8.35 -9.04 21.59
CA LYS A 139 9.15 -8.47 20.48
C LYS A 139 9.48 -9.49 19.40
N ILE A 140 9.84 -10.71 19.81
CA ILE A 140 10.17 -11.80 18.85
C ILE A 140 8.91 -12.22 18.08
N VAL A 141 7.78 -12.39 18.78
CA VAL A 141 6.50 -12.77 18.18
C VAL A 141 6.04 -11.68 17.20
N ALA A 142 6.10 -10.42 17.61
CA ALA A 142 5.75 -9.29 16.75
C ALA A 142 6.63 -9.25 15.48
N GLY A 143 7.94 -9.44 15.62
CA GLY A 143 8.85 -9.47 14.47
C GLY A 143 8.60 -10.64 13.51
N LYS A 144 8.30 -11.86 14.06
CA LYS A 144 7.93 -13.02 13.23
C LYS A 144 6.59 -12.82 12.56
N TRP A 145 5.62 -12.23 13.26
CA TRP A 145 4.31 -11.93 12.72
C TRP A 145 4.39 -10.92 11.58
N GLN A 146 5.16 -9.84 11.76
CA GLN A 146 5.36 -8.85 10.70
C GLN A 146 5.94 -9.48 9.42
N LYS A 147 6.96 -10.35 9.55
CA LYS A 147 7.50 -11.08 8.40
C LYS A 147 6.44 -11.97 7.73
N ARG A 148 5.62 -12.64 8.53
CA ARG A 148 4.53 -13.47 8.00
C ARG A 148 3.52 -12.65 7.21
N LEU A 149 3.15 -11.46 7.71
CA LEU A 149 2.27 -10.53 6.97
C LEU A 149 2.90 -10.07 5.65
N GLU A 150 4.21 -9.75 5.65
CA GLU A 150 4.94 -9.37 4.43
C GLU A 150 4.97 -10.49 3.37
N GLU A 151 4.89 -11.76 3.78
CA GLU A 151 4.84 -12.89 2.86
C GLU A 151 3.44 -13.16 2.30
N MET A 152 2.40 -13.07 3.14
CA MET A 152 1.05 -13.54 2.80
C MET A 152 0.05 -12.43 2.47
N CYS A 153 0.27 -11.20 2.95
CA CYS A 153 -0.62 -10.05 2.75
C CYS A 153 -0.11 -9.13 1.65
N LEU A 154 -0.89 -9.00 0.58
CA LEU A 154 -0.53 -8.24 -0.62
C LEU A 154 -0.15 -6.79 -0.31
N LEU A 155 -0.92 -6.09 0.52
CA LEU A 155 -0.68 -4.67 0.83
C LEU A 155 0.64 -4.43 1.57
N ASN A 156 1.13 -5.43 2.31
CA ASN A 156 2.37 -5.35 3.08
C ASN A 156 3.63 -5.66 2.24
N GLN A 157 3.44 -6.25 1.05
CA GLN A 157 4.57 -6.66 0.21
C GLN A 157 5.24 -5.48 -0.47
N LYS A 158 6.56 -5.54 -0.59
CA LYS A 158 7.32 -4.61 -1.42
C LYS A 158 7.02 -4.83 -2.89
N PHE A 159 6.81 -3.75 -3.63
CA PHE A 159 6.45 -3.84 -5.04
C PHE A 159 7.60 -4.42 -5.88
N VAL A 160 7.30 -5.41 -6.70
CA VAL A 160 8.31 -6.16 -7.47
C VAL A 160 9.14 -5.30 -8.46
N LYS A 161 8.60 -4.17 -8.92
CA LYS A 161 9.31 -3.26 -9.82
C LYS A 161 10.06 -2.14 -9.10
N ASP A 162 9.70 -1.88 -7.82
CA ASP A 162 10.30 -0.84 -6.99
C ASP A 162 10.16 -1.23 -5.51
N ASP A 163 11.21 -1.84 -4.97
CA ASP A 163 11.25 -2.36 -3.60
C ASP A 163 11.33 -1.25 -2.52
N THR A 164 11.40 0.00 -2.91
CA THR A 164 11.31 1.15 -2.00
C THR A 164 9.88 1.43 -1.55
N LEU A 165 8.88 0.87 -2.27
CA LEU A 165 7.45 1.06 -2.01
C LEU A 165 6.77 -0.27 -1.68
N THR A 166 5.79 -0.23 -0.77
CA THR A 166 4.84 -1.32 -0.61
C THR A 166 3.67 -1.19 -1.60
N ILE A 167 2.93 -2.27 -1.82
CA ILE A 167 1.69 -2.23 -2.64
C ILE A 167 0.69 -1.24 -2.05
N GLN A 168 0.59 -1.15 -0.72
CA GLN A 168 -0.25 -0.14 -0.06
C GLN A 168 0.17 1.29 -0.42
N GLN A 169 1.47 1.58 -0.38
CA GLN A 169 2.01 2.89 -0.75
C GLN A 169 1.82 3.19 -2.23
N LEU A 170 1.98 2.19 -3.10
CA LEU A 170 1.72 2.33 -4.54
C LEU A 170 0.26 2.73 -4.80
N ILE A 171 -0.70 2.05 -4.16
CA ILE A 171 -2.14 2.39 -4.25
C ILE A 171 -2.39 3.79 -3.71
N ALA A 172 -1.84 4.13 -2.54
CA ALA A 172 -2.00 5.45 -1.93
C ALA A 172 -1.47 6.59 -2.82
N ASN A 173 -0.35 6.37 -3.51
CA ASN A 173 0.23 7.34 -4.44
C ASN A 173 -0.69 7.60 -5.65
N VAL A 174 -1.22 6.55 -6.25
CA VAL A 174 -2.17 6.69 -7.38
C VAL A 174 -3.48 7.30 -6.89
N SER A 175 -4.01 6.87 -5.75
CA SER A 175 -5.20 7.43 -5.12
C SER A 175 -5.06 8.95 -4.88
N ALA A 176 -3.91 9.38 -4.33
CA ALA A 176 -3.62 10.80 -4.13
C ALA A 176 -3.51 11.58 -5.45
N THR A 177 -3.05 10.93 -6.52
CA THR A 177 -2.92 11.57 -7.84
C THR A 177 -4.27 11.77 -8.51
N VAL A 178 -5.14 10.77 -8.45
CA VAL A 178 -6.49 10.83 -9.05
C VAL A 178 -7.52 11.53 -8.16
N GLY A 179 -7.21 11.67 -6.85
CA GLY A 179 -8.09 12.32 -5.87
C GLY A 179 -9.24 11.44 -5.36
N GLU A 180 -9.21 10.14 -5.65
CA GLU A 180 -10.25 9.18 -5.26
C GLU A 180 -9.67 8.02 -4.46
N LYS A 181 -10.49 7.43 -3.58
CA LYS A 181 -10.16 6.16 -2.92
C LYS A 181 -10.02 5.05 -3.96
N ILE A 182 -8.95 4.30 -3.86
CA ILE A 182 -8.71 3.09 -4.63
C ILE A 182 -8.49 1.94 -3.66
N GLU A 183 -9.17 0.82 -3.89
CA GLU A 183 -9.00 -0.37 -3.07
C GLU A 183 -9.11 -1.66 -3.89
N ILE A 184 -8.38 -2.70 -3.46
CA ILE A 184 -8.51 -4.04 -4.00
C ILE A 184 -9.66 -4.73 -3.26
N LYS A 185 -10.72 -5.11 -3.96
CA LYS A 185 -11.85 -5.84 -3.37
C LYS A 185 -11.58 -7.34 -3.29
N LYS A 186 -10.96 -7.89 -4.32
CA LYS A 186 -10.70 -9.33 -4.44
C LYS A 186 -9.59 -9.59 -5.44
N PHE A 187 -8.85 -10.65 -5.23
CA PHE A 187 -8.03 -11.26 -6.28
C PHE A 187 -8.16 -12.78 -6.29
N ILE A 188 -7.87 -13.38 -7.42
CA ILE A 188 -7.79 -14.82 -7.63
C ILE A 188 -6.49 -15.09 -8.39
N LYS A 189 -5.73 -16.08 -7.92
CA LYS A 189 -4.52 -16.56 -8.58
C LYS A 189 -4.71 -18.02 -8.94
N MET A 190 -4.47 -18.34 -10.19
CA MET A 190 -4.47 -19.71 -10.71
C MET A 190 -3.10 -20.03 -11.25
N LYS A 191 -2.63 -21.24 -11.01
CA LYS A 191 -1.34 -21.73 -11.47
C LYS A 191 -1.49 -23.16 -11.98
N VAL A 192 -0.79 -23.47 -13.05
CA VAL A 192 -0.60 -24.85 -13.51
C VAL A 192 0.57 -25.44 -12.71
N ASP A 193 0.36 -26.57 -12.08
CA ASP A 193 1.37 -27.29 -11.29
C ASP A 193 2.42 -27.93 -12.20
#